data_8e6eedf54761900cc432b43dca48b1fb
#
_entry.id   8e6eedf54761900cc432b43dca48b1fb
#
_cell.length_a   1.000
_cell.length_b   1.000
_cell.length_c   1.000
_cell.angle_alpha   90.00
_cell.angle_beta   90.00
_cell.angle_gamma   90.00
#
_symmetry.space_group_name_H-M   'P 1'
#
loop_
_entity.id
_entity.type
_entity.pdbx_description
1 polymer ?
#
loop_
_entity_poly.entity_id
_entity_poly.type
_entity_poly.pdbx_seq_one_letter_code
_entity_poly.pdbx_strand_id
1 'polypeptide(L)'
;MTQAPTYLGTVESTSGSSVMVGLGAATLSGLVYIEGQGHRVGQVGSFVRIPQGFSSLFGIVIQASAGGSRTSDTEAAERRLLTVEIVGEGRANEPFSRGVYRYPTIGDEVHLVTESDLAVVYGLKSSREHVEIGTLSSASSIPARVDVNRLVTRHSAIVGATGSGKSTTVAGILHRISDADRFPAARVVLLDLHGEYADAFRKKGRVFRVNPDGTKGELPLAIPFWALTFDELLPLTLGELDDTARGRIADWIVSKKKALAATGKFGAIDPEWITVDTPIPFSLRQLWYDLRWEIDATYPRATEQIETNALVEDAGNASELRAARFQPNDGQAAIQSKSTLNVRRPLEALASRLRDPRFAFLFEPEDWSPDLTGHADSDLDSLLAAWLGDGSAHSRPVSILDVSGIPTFVLTSLVGALLRLLFDAVFWGRKLSEGGRERPLLVVMEEAHLYLSDDKNGAALAVKRIVKEGRKYGIGAMIVSQRPTEIDSTILSQCGTFVALRMGNAQDRNHVTGATTESLRGLMDLLPTLRTGEAIIVGEAVQLPTRAMIKRPPPDQQPNSSDPRVVETMYSDGELGAGGWDRTLEKSDYKDLVTAWRRQHPDSPKINKEGESR
;
A
#
# COMPACT_ATOMS: atom_id res chain seq x y z
N MET A 1 -5.00 -51.26 27.85
CA MET A 1 -5.49 -50.56 26.64
C MET A 1 -4.28 -50.01 25.89
N THR A 2 -4.06 -50.40 24.67
CA THR A 2 -2.99 -49.85 23.84
C THR A 2 -3.33 -48.41 23.56
N GLN A 3 -2.47 -47.46 23.96
CA GLN A 3 -2.62 -46.04 23.67
C GLN A 3 -2.70 -45.81 22.16
N ALA A 4 -3.55 -44.87 21.73
CA ALA A 4 -3.67 -44.55 20.31
C ALA A 4 -2.32 -44.11 19.74
N PRO A 5 -1.95 -44.43 18.50
CA PRO A 5 -0.66 -44.04 17.90
C PRO A 5 -0.39 -42.53 17.90
N THR A 6 -1.45 -41.72 17.96
CA THR A 6 -1.40 -40.25 17.98
C THR A 6 -1.31 -39.65 19.37
N TYR A 7 -1.39 -40.46 20.44
CA TYR A 7 -1.39 -39.95 21.80
C TYR A 7 -0.07 -39.24 22.16
N LEU A 8 -0.17 -38.02 22.70
CA LEU A 8 0.95 -37.20 23.12
C LEU A 8 1.11 -37.12 24.63
N GLY A 9 0.00 -37.02 25.36
CA GLY A 9 0.01 -36.80 26.80
C GLY A 9 -1.36 -36.39 27.32
N THR A 10 -1.39 -35.72 28.47
CA THR A 10 -2.62 -35.27 29.13
C THR A 10 -2.53 -33.81 29.53
N VAL A 11 -3.69 -33.16 29.62
CA VAL A 11 -3.82 -31.81 30.19
C VAL A 11 -3.52 -31.87 31.69
N GLU A 12 -2.53 -31.10 32.16
CA GLU A 12 -2.15 -30.98 33.55
C GLU A 12 -2.70 -29.74 34.25
N SER A 13 -2.83 -28.64 33.52
CA SER A 13 -3.47 -27.42 34.02
C SER A 13 -4.13 -26.62 32.88
N THR A 14 -5.10 -25.81 33.26
CA THR A 14 -5.83 -24.91 32.35
C THR A 14 -5.78 -23.49 32.88
N SER A 15 -5.52 -22.51 32.01
CA SER A 15 -5.47 -21.09 32.36
C SER A 15 -6.02 -20.25 31.21
N GLY A 16 -7.29 -19.81 31.34
CA GLY A 16 -7.96 -19.06 30.27
C GLY A 16 -8.05 -19.89 28.97
N SER A 17 -7.48 -19.36 27.89
CA SER A 17 -7.43 -20.01 26.57
C SER A 17 -6.24 -20.96 26.40
N SER A 18 -5.31 -21.01 27.37
CA SER A 18 -4.11 -21.86 27.31
C SER A 18 -4.20 -23.07 28.24
N VAL A 19 -3.60 -24.16 27.82
CA VAL A 19 -3.49 -25.39 28.62
C VAL A 19 -2.05 -25.83 28.66
N MET A 20 -1.65 -26.40 29.81
CA MET A 20 -0.35 -27.07 29.98
C MET A 20 -0.57 -28.56 29.79
N VAL A 21 0.23 -29.18 28.93
CA VAL A 21 0.16 -30.57 28.56
C VAL A 21 1.44 -31.27 29.01
N GLY A 22 1.31 -32.29 29.84
CA GLY A 22 2.39 -33.21 30.20
C GLY A 22 2.54 -34.30 29.13
N LEU A 23 3.73 -34.40 28.54
CA LEU A 23 3.99 -35.39 27.50
C LEU A 23 4.15 -36.81 28.12
N GLY A 24 3.57 -37.80 27.49
CA GLY A 24 3.67 -39.20 27.87
C GLY A 24 5.06 -39.79 27.61
N ALA A 25 5.43 -40.86 28.35
CA ALA A 25 6.74 -41.49 28.24
C ALA A 25 7.10 -41.95 26.80
N ALA A 26 6.12 -42.37 25.99
CA ALA A 26 6.33 -42.81 24.62
C ALA A 26 6.77 -41.69 23.67
N THR A 27 6.58 -40.42 24.05
CA THR A 27 6.89 -39.24 23.25
C THR A 27 8.15 -38.50 23.65
N LEU A 28 8.86 -39.00 24.64
CA LEU A 28 10.09 -38.38 25.20
C LEU A 28 11.22 -38.28 24.16
N SER A 29 11.24 -39.15 23.13
CA SER A 29 12.22 -39.05 22.02
C SER A 29 12.01 -37.81 21.12
N GLY A 30 10.86 -37.14 21.23
CA GLY A 30 10.50 -36.01 20.36
C GLY A 30 10.18 -36.41 18.93
N LEU A 31 10.10 -37.69 18.62
CA LEU A 31 9.74 -38.25 17.32
C LEU A 31 8.75 -39.40 17.52
N VAL A 32 7.62 -39.36 16.85
CA VAL A 32 6.60 -40.42 16.85
C VAL A 32 6.39 -40.86 15.40
N TYR A 33 6.32 -42.17 15.20
CA TYR A 33 6.05 -42.74 13.87
C TYR A 33 4.58 -43.14 13.76
N ILE A 34 3.88 -42.56 12.78
CA ILE A 34 2.48 -42.87 12.44
C ILE A 34 2.44 -43.27 10.98
N GLU A 35 1.91 -44.46 10.70
CA GLU A 35 1.81 -44.99 9.32
C GLU A 35 3.12 -44.93 8.52
N GLY A 36 4.26 -45.13 9.21
CA GLY A 36 5.60 -45.11 8.61
C GLY A 36 6.20 -43.71 8.39
N GLN A 37 5.49 -42.66 8.75
CA GLN A 37 6.00 -41.28 8.71
C GLN A 37 6.42 -40.80 10.09
N GLY A 38 7.59 -40.18 10.18
CA GLY A 38 8.13 -39.61 11.42
C GLY A 38 7.57 -38.20 11.67
N HIS A 39 6.82 -38.04 12.76
CA HIS A 39 6.28 -36.76 13.20
C HIS A 39 7.06 -36.23 14.38
N ARG A 40 7.58 -35.00 14.31
CA ARG A 40 8.20 -34.33 15.43
C ARG A 40 7.14 -33.83 16.41
N VAL A 41 7.31 -34.13 17.67
CA VAL A 41 6.40 -33.79 18.76
C VAL A 41 6.88 -32.55 19.50
N GLY A 42 5.93 -31.67 19.86
CA GLY A 42 6.19 -30.56 20.77
C GLY A 42 7.00 -29.41 20.18
N GLN A 43 7.02 -29.27 18.86
CA GLN A 43 7.58 -28.08 18.24
C GLN A 43 6.63 -26.89 18.39
N VAL A 44 7.18 -25.72 18.75
CA VAL A 44 6.41 -24.47 18.74
C VAL A 44 5.85 -24.22 17.35
N GLY A 45 4.56 -23.89 17.29
CA GLY A 45 3.80 -23.73 16.05
C GLY A 45 3.18 -25.02 15.49
N SER A 46 3.39 -26.18 16.11
CA SER A 46 2.67 -27.42 15.76
C SER A 46 1.27 -27.45 16.38
N PHE A 47 0.37 -28.16 15.70
CA PHE A 47 -1.01 -28.34 16.19
C PHE A 47 -1.13 -29.57 17.07
N VAL A 48 -2.04 -29.48 18.05
CA VAL A 48 -2.50 -30.59 18.87
C VAL A 48 -4.02 -30.67 18.82
N ARG A 49 -4.56 -31.87 19.06
CA ARG A 49 -5.99 -32.18 19.12
C ARG A 49 -6.34 -32.75 20.49
N ILE A 50 -7.43 -32.25 21.09
CA ILE A 50 -8.01 -32.73 22.35
C ILE A 50 -9.43 -33.22 22.06
N PRO A 51 -9.67 -34.52 21.98
CA PRO A 51 -10.99 -35.08 21.73
C PRO A 51 -11.99 -34.74 22.85
N GLN A 52 -13.19 -34.31 22.48
CA GLN A 52 -14.30 -33.96 23.39
C GLN A 52 -15.59 -34.68 22.93
N GLY A 53 -15.58 -36.01 22.97
CA GLY A 53 -16.68 -36.82 22.49
C GLY A 53 -16.87 -36.74 20.97
N PHE A 54 -17.93 -36.07 20.50
CA PHE A 54 -18.22 -35.90 19.06
C PHE A 54 -17.46 -34.71 18.41
N SER A 55 -16.80 -33.88 19.20
CA SER A 55 -15.98 -32.77 18.71
C SER A 55 -14.53 -32.94 19.15
N SER A 56 -13.63 -32.20 18.52
CA SER A 56 -12.23 -32.09 18.93
C SER A 56 -11.87 -30.63 19.04
N LEU A 57 -11.19 -30.29 20.13
CA LEU A 57 -10.54 -29.00 20.28
C LEU A 57 -9.19 -29.05 19.57
N PHE A 58 -8.84 -27.94 18.93
CA PHE A 58 -7.54 -27.77 18.30
C PHE A 58 -6.77 -26.65 19.00
N GLY A 59 -5.49 -26.90 19.24
CA GLY A 59 -4.60 -25.93 19.84
C GLY A 59 -3.27 -25.86 19.11
N ILE A 60 -2.56 -24.76 19.33
CA ILE A 60 -1.20 -24.50 18.81
C ILE A 60 -0.22 -24.54 19.98
N VAL A 61 0.87 -25.26 19.82
CA VAL A 61 1.98 -25.25 20.79
C VAL A 61 2.68 -23.89 20.70
N ILE A 62 2.62 -23.12 21.79
CA ILE A 62 3.26 -21.80 21.88
C ILE A 62 4.57 -21.83 22.66
N GLN A 63 4.75 -22.85 23.52
CA GLN A 63 5.99 -23.03 24.28
C GLN A 63 6.22 -24.51 24.59
N ALA A 64 7.47 -24.92 24.61
CA ALA A 64 7.91 -26.22 25.09
C ALA A 64 8.97 -26.03 26.20
N SER A 65 8.83 -26.72 27.31
CA SER A 65 9.74 -26.61 28.46
C SER A 65 9.99 -27.96 29.11
N ALA A 66 11.07 -28.08 29.86
CA ALA A 66 11.34 -29.22 30.74
C ALA A 66 11.01 -28.81 32.18
N GLY A 67 10.08 -29.52 32.81
CA GLY A 67 9.72 -29.32 34.21
C GLY A 67 10.46 -30.35 35.08
N GLY A 68 11.34 -29.90 36.00
CA GLY A 68 11.96 -30.72 37.03
C GLY A 68 11.47 -30.27 38.41
N SER A 69 10.73 -31.13 39.14
CA SER A 69 10.55 -30.95 40.58
C SER A 69 11.83 -31.47 41.27
N ARG A 70 12.63 -30.56 41.84
CA ARG A 70 13.72 -30.92 42.73
C ARG A 70 13.16 -31.35 44.10
N THR A 71 12.68 -32.56 44.19
CA THR A 71 12.48 -33.21 45.50
C THR A 71 13.03 -34.61 45.39
N SER A 72 14.19 -34.80 46.10
CA SER A 72 14.83 -36.02 46.58
C SER A 72 14.90 -37.26 45.67
N ASP A 73 16.15 -37.63 45.34
CA ASP A 73 16.72 -38.96 45.19
C ASP A 73 15.77 -40.10 44.73
N THR A 74 15.49 -40.13 43.45
CA THR A 74 15.33 -41.31 42.59
C THR A 74 14.81 -40.83 41.22
N GLU A 75 15.61 -41.05 40.16
CA GLU A 75 15.28 -40.88 38.74
C GLU A 75 14.13 -39.89 38.43
N ALA A 76 14.40 -38.60 38.57
CA ALA A 76 13.49 -37.57 38.06
C ALA A 76 13.48 -37.65 36.54
N ALA A 77 12.57 -38.46 36.00
CA ALA A 77 12.26 -38.42 34.57
C ALA A 77 11.94 -36.95 34.19
N GLU A 78 12.79 -36.34 33.34
CA GLU A 78 12.58 -34.98 32.85
C GLU A 78 11.18 -34.90 32.22
N ARG A 79 10.22 -34.35 32.98
CA ARG A 79 8.88 -34.09 32.47
C ARG A 79 8.96 -33.02 31.41
N ARG A 80 8.54 -33.34 30.20
CA ARG A 80 8.39 -32.35 29.13
C ARG A 80 6.98 -31.80 29.16
N LEU A 81 6.90 -30.47 29.18
CA LEU A 81 5.64 -29.73 29.23
C LEU A 81 5.47 -28.89 27.96
N LEU A 82 4.25 -28.88 27.43
CA LEU A 82 3.86 -28.00 26.34
C LEU A 82 2.82 -27.00 26.84
N THR A 83 3.01 -25.74 26.53
CA THR A 83 1.94 -24.76 26.62
C THR A 83 1.24 -24.68 25.28
N VAL A 84 -0.06 -24.91 25.28
CA VAL A 84 -0.89 -24.99 24.09
C VAL A 84 -1.98 -23.93 24.19
N GLU A 85 -2.09 -23.09 23.18
CA GLU A 85 -3.19 -22.12 23.02
C GLU A 85 -4.32 -22.78 22.26
N ILE A 86 -5.51 -22.82 22.84
CA ILE A 86 -6.71 -23.38 22.19
C ILE A 86 -7.25 -22.38 21.17
N VAL A 87 -7.41 -22.81 19.93
CA VAL A 87 -7.74 -21.93 18.80
C VAL A 87 -9.14 -22.17 18.23
N GLY A 88 -9.72 -23.32 18.49
CA GLY A 88 -11.08 -23.60 18.01
C GLY A 88 -11.53 -25.04 18.16
N GLU A 89 -12.73 -25.31 17.67
CA GLU A 89 -13.42 -26.59 17.74
C GLU A 89 -13.78 -27.09 16.32
N GLY A 90 -13.52 -28.37 16.05
CA GLY A 90 -13.92 -29.04 14.81
C GLY A 90 -14.76 -30.26 15.12
N ARG A 91 -15.79 -30.51 14.31
CA ARG A 91 -16.61 -31.73 14.32
C ARG A 91 -16.49 -32.43 12.98
N ALA A 92 -16.64 -33.74 13.02
CA ALA A 92 -16.71 -34.50 11.77
C ALA A 92 -17.89 -33.99 10.92
N ASN A 93 -17.61 -33.66 9.64
CA ASN A 93 -18.58 -33.13 8.67
C ASN A 93 -19.16 -31.73 8.92
N GLU A 94 -18.68 -31.00 9.91
CA GLU A 94 -19.00 -29.59 10.14
C GLU A 94 -17.79 -28.70 9.84
N PRO A 95 -17.99 -27.44 9.44
CA PRO A 95 -16.90 -26.49 9.29
C PRO A 95 -16.21 -26.24 10.64
N PHE A 96 -14.89 -26.11 10.62
CA PHE A 96 -14.15 -25.69 11.80
C PHE A 96 -14.65 -24.32 12.30
N SER A 97 -14.86 -24.19 13.61
CA SER A 97 -15.30 -22.97 14.27
C SER A 97 -14.19 -22.38 15.14
N ARG A 98 -13.90 -21.08 15.00
CA ARG A 98 -13.04 -20.38 15.95
C ARG A 98 -13.74 -20.23 17.29
N GLY A 99 -12.95 -20.32 18.36
CA GLY A 99 -13.47 -20.34 19.71
C GLY A 99 -13.98 -21.73 20.09
N VAL A 100 -14.29 -21.92 21.35
CA VAL A 100 -14.65 -23.22 21.92
C VAL A 100 -15.89 -23.08 22.77
N TYR A 101 -16.80 -24.04 22.64
CA TYR A 101 -17.98 -24.09 23.47
C TYR A 101 -17.69 -24.66 24.86
N ARG A 102 -16.75 -25.63 24.93
CA ARG A 102 -16.30 -26.26 26.17
C ARG A 102 -14.79 -26.24 26.24
N TYR A 103 -14.25 -25.88 27.40
CA TYR A 103 -12.82 -25.93 27.64
C TYR A 103 -12.39 -27.33 28.04
N PRO A 104 -11.13 -27.72 27.75
CA PRO A 104 -10.60 -29.00 28.20
C PRO A 104 -10.42 -28.99 29.72
N THR A 105 -10.49 -30.19 30.29
CA THR A 105 -10.30 -30.43 31.73
C THR A 105 -9.00 -31.15 32.01
N ILE A 106 -8.54 -31.09 33.26
CA ILE A 106 -7.35 -31.82 33.70
C ILE A 106 -7.59 -33.31 33.49
N GLY A 107 -6.63 -33.99 32.86
CA GLY A 107 -6.71 -35.41 32.52
C GLY A 107 -7.21 -35.69 31.10
N ASP A 108 -7.73 -34.71 30.36
CA ASP A 108 -8.10 -34.90 28.95
C ASP A 108 -6.88 -35.32 28.13
N GLU A 109 -7.07 -36.31 27.25
CA GLU A 109 -6.02 -36.79 26.35
C GLU A 109 -5.71 -35.78 25.24
N VAL A 110 -4.42 -35.60 24.97
CA VAL A 110 -3.91 -34.74 23.92
C VAL A 110 -3.25 -35.60 22.84
N HIS A 111 -3.59 -35.34 21.60
CA HIS A 111 -3.16 -36.09 20.43
C HIS A 111 -2.42 -35.24 19.42
N LEU A 112 -1.54 -35.88 18.65
CA LEU A 112 -0.91 -35.30 17.48
C LEU A 112 -1.99 -35.06 16.41
N VAL A 113 -1.90 -33.93 15.72
CA VAL A 113 -2.77 -33.62 14.58
C VAL A 113 -2.19 -34.27 13.33
N THR A 114 -2.98 -35.09 12.66
CA THR A 114 -2.63 -35.74 11.40
C THR A 114 -2.98 -34.85 10.20
N GLU A 115 -2.49 -35.21 9.00
CA GLU A 115 -2.89 -34.49 7.78
C GLU A 115 -4.42 -34.54 7.55
N SER A 116 -5.08 -35.64 7.92
CA SER A 116 -6.54 -35.76 7.86
C SER A 116 -7.25 -34.81 8.82
N ASP A 117 -6.72 -34.59 10.02
CA ASP A 117 -7.24 -33.60 10.97
C ASP A 117 -7.05 -32.17 10.42
N LEU A 118 -5.87 -31.86 9.85
CA LEU A 118 -5.59 -30.59 9.22
C LEU A 118 -6.51 -30.36 8.00
N ALA A 119 -6.83 -31.39 7.25
CA ALA A 119 -7.77 -31.30 6.15
C ALA A 119 -9.20 -30.95 6.63
N VAL A 120 -9.62 -31.37 7.83
CA VAL A 120 -10.87 -30.91 8.45
C VAL A 120 -10.81 -29.43 8.80
N VAL A 121 -9.69 -28.98 9.37
CA VAL A 121 -9.47 -27.60 9.81
C VAL A 121 -9.32 -26.63 8.64
N TYR A 122 -8.47 -26.99 7.66
CA TYR A 122 -8.14 -26.14 6.49
C TYR A 122 -8.86 -26.57 5.21
N GLY A 123 -9.48 -27.73 5.23
CA GLY A 123 -10.14 -28.37 4.09
C GLY A 123 -11.49 -27.75 3.72
N LEU A 124 -11.59 -26.42 3.80
CA LEU A 124 -12.71 -25.73 3.20
C LEU A 124 -12.91 -26.25 1.79
N LYS A 125 -14.08 -26.83 1.52
CA LYS A 125 -14.53 -27.04 0.15
C LYS A 125 -14.17 -25.76 -0.60
N SER A 126 -13.53 -25.88 -1.76
CA SER A 126 -13.13 -24.76 -2.61
C SER A 126 -14.30 -23.78 -2.76
N SER A 127 -14.45 -22.87 -1.83
CA SER A 127 -15.46 -21.83 -1.92
C SER A 127 -14.92 -20.73 -2.80
N ARG A 128 -15.79 -20.04 -3.51
CA ARG A 128 -15.41 -18.91 -4.37
C ARG A 128 -14.74 -17.78 -3.59
N GLU A 129 -14.95 -17.75 -2.27
CA GLU A 129 -14.44 -16.73 -1.35
C GLU A 129 -12.99 -16.96 -0.90
N HIS A 130 -12.47 -18.19 -1.02
CA HIS A 130 -11.13 -18.53 -0.55
C HIS A 130 -10.14 -18.73 -1.69
N VAL A 131 -9.00 -18.09 -1.60
CA VAL A 131 -7.90 -18.16 -2.57
C VAL A 131 -6.71 -18.86 -1.94
N GLU A 132 -6.13 -19.80 -2.66
CA GLU A 132 -4.88 -20.45 -2.27
C GLU A 132 -3.69 -19.53 -2.51
N ILE A 133 -2.95 -19.22 -1.45
CA ILE A 133 -1.75 -18.35 -1.52
C ILE A 133 -0.44 -19.11 -1.32
N GLY A 134 -0.49 -20.36 -0.93
CA GLY A 134 0.66 -21.20 -0.66
C GLY A 134 0.27 -22.54 -0.06
N THR A 135 1.19 -23.16 0.67
CA THR A 135 0.98 -24.43 1.38
C THR A 135 1.43 -24.31 2.83
N LEU A 136 0.84 -25.13 3.72
CA LEU A 136 1.26 -25.17 5.11
C LEU A 136 2.72 -25.60 5.22
N SER A 137 3.50 -24.93 6.07
CA SER A 137 4.91 -25.29 6.28
C SER A 137 5.08 -26.63 6.98
N SER A 138 4.08 -27.08 7.74
CA SER A 138 4.07 -28.38 8.44
C SER A 138 3.55 -29.52 7.56
N ALA A 139 2.77 -29.24 6.51
CA ALA A 139 2.15 -30.21 5.63
C ALA A 139 1.99 -29.62 4.22
N SER A 140 2.97 -29.86 3.36
CA SER A 140 3.00 -29.28 2.01
C SER A 140 1.87 -29.74 1.07
N SER A 141 1.20 -30.81 1.42
CA SER A 141 -0.02 -31.31 0.74
C SER A 141 -1.26 -30.44 1.01
N ILE A 142 -1.23 -29.62 2.08
CA ILE A 142 -2.39 -28.82 2.49
C ILE A 142 -2.23 -27.37 2.04
N PRO A 143 -3.18 -26.86 1.23
CA PRO A 143 -3.13 -25.49 0.76
C PRO A 143 -3.41 -24.48 1.87
N ALA A 144 -2.59 -23.44 1.95
CA ALA A 144 -2.86 -22.25 2.75
C ALA A 144 -3.80 -21.32 1.98
N ARG A 145 -4.98 -21.07 2.53
CA ARG A 145 -6.03 -20.29 1.89
C ARG A 145 -6.38 -19.04 2.71
N VAL A 146 -6.75 -17.97 2.00
CA VAL A 146 -7.23 -16.72 2.60
C VAL A 146 -8.62 -16.39 2.07
N ASP A 147 -9.47 -15.87 2.94
CA ASP A 147 -10.77 -15.29 2.59
C ASP A 147 -10.54 -13.93 1.92
N VAL A 148 -10.90 -13.82 0.64
CA VAL A 148 -10.69 -12.62 -0.18
C VAL A 148 -11.53 -11.46 0.34
N ASN A 149 -12.77 -11.71 0.78
CA ASN A 149 -13.63 -10.64 1.30
C ASN A 149 -12.98 -9.98 2.51
N ARG A 150 -12.48 -10.78 3.45
CA ARG A 150 -11.82 -10.27 4.67
C ARG A 150 -10.46 -9.66 4.38
N LEU A 151 -9.68 -10.26 3.48
CA LEU A 151 -8.38 -9.73 3.09
C LEU A 151 -8.50 -8.34 2.46
N VAL A 152 -9.47 -8.16 1.57
CA VAL A 152 -9.69 -6.91 0.83
C VAL A 152 -10.39 -5.86 1.68
N THR A 153 -11.50 -6.20 2.38
CA THR A 153 -12.35 -5.18 3.01
C THR A 153 -12.02 -4.89 4.47
N ARG A 154 -11.24 -5.78 5.15
CA ARG A 154 -10.90 -5.62 6.58
C ARG A 154 -9.47 -5.23 6.84
N HIS A 155 -8.86 -4.62 5.85
CA HIS A 155 -7.49 -4.17 5.86
C HIS A 155 -6.49 -5.29 6.20
N SER A 156 -5.32 -5.23 5.62
CA SER A 156 -4.27 -6.21 5.83
C SER A 156 -2.91 -5.54 5.91
N ALA A 157 -1.97 -6.19 6.59
CA ALA A 157 -0.58 -5.76 6.64
C ALA A 157 0.33 -6.91 6.19
N ILE A 158 1.27 -6.62 5.29
CA ILE A 158 2.34 -7.53 4.88
C ILE A 158 3.65 -6.93 5.38
N VAL A 159 4.27 -7.59 6.36
CA VAL A 159 5.46 -7.06 7.04
C VAL A 159 6.61 -8.05 6.98
N GLY A 160 7.83 -7.54 6.90
CA GLY A 160 9.02 -8.39 6.85
C GLY A 160 10.27 -7.61 6.49
N ALA A 161 11.44 -8.09 6.91
CA ALA A 161 12.71 -7.47 6.60
C ALA A 161 13.04 -7.50 5.10
N THR A 162 14.02 -6.71 4.69
CA THR A 162 14.59 -6.77 3.33
C THR A 162 15.06 -8.20 3.02
N GLY A 163 14.79 -8.69 1.82
CA GLY A 163 15.15 -10.05 1.39
C GLY A 163 14.31 -11.17 2.03
N SER A 164 13.22 -10.84 2.74
CA SER A 164 12.29 -11.85 3.27
C SER A 164 11.32 -12.40 2.22
N GLY A 165 11.24 -11.78 1.04
CA GLY A 165 10.31 -12.14 -0.04
C GLY A 165 9.01 -11.33 -0.03
N LYS A 166 9.01 -10.14 0.56
CA LYS A 166 7.85 -9.25 0.72
C LYS A 166 7.19 -8.90 -0.62
N SER A 167 7.91 -8.25 -1.54
CA SER A 167 7.38 -7.83 -2.85
C SER A 167 6.88 -9.03 -3.68
N THR A 168 7.61 -10.17 -3.64
CA THR A 168 7.18 -11.42 -4.29
C THR A 168 5.89 -11.98 -3.67
N THR A 169 5.73 -11.87 -2.34
CA THR A 169 4.51 -12.29 -1.62
C THR A 169 3.33 -11.42 -2.02
N VAL A 170 3.52 -10.09 -2.06
CA VAL A 170 2.50 -9.13 -2.52
C VAL A 170 2.06 -9.49 -3.94
N ALA A 171 3.00 -9.60 -4.89
CA ALA A 171 2.70 -9.97 -6.26
C ALA A 171 1.95 -11.32 -6.33
N GLY A 172 2.41 -12.33 -5.60
CA GLY A 172 1.78 -13.64 -5.55
C GLY A 172 0.34 -13.61 -5.06
N ILE A 173 0.03 -12.83 -4.05
CA ILE A 173 -1.33 -12.65 -3.53
C ILE A 173 -2.18 -11.87 -4.55
N LEU A 174 -1.67 -10.74 -5.06
CA LEU A 174 -2.40 -9.90 -6.01
C LEU A 174 -2.75 -10.64 -7.29
N HIS A 175 -1.85 -11.44 -7.85
CA HIS A 175 -2.13 -12.25 -9.04
C HIS A 175 -3.31 -13.21 -8.86
N ARG A 176 -3.55 -13.69 -7.63
CA ARG A 176 -4.62 -14.63 -7.33
C ARG A 176 -5.96 -13.96 -7.07
N ILE A 177 -5.95 -12.82 -6.36
CA ILE A 177 -7.18 -12.07 -6.08
C ILE A 177 -7.62 -11.18 -7.26
N SER A 178 -6.77 -11.04 -8.27
CA SER A 178 -7.05 -10.33 -9.53
C SER A 178 -7.13 -11.29 -10.74
N ASP A 179 -7.39 -12.56 -10.50
CA ASP A 179 -7.60 -13.53 -11.57
C ASP A 179 -8.94 -13.26 -12.25
N ALA A 180 -8.90 -12.82 -13.51
CA ALA A 180 -10.09 -12.39 -14.26
C ALA A 180 -11.11 -13.51 -14.48
N ASP A 181 -10.68 -14.78 -14.60
CA ASP A 181 -11.57 -15.93 -14.73
C ASP A 181 -12.41 -16.14 -13.45
N ARG A 182 -11.86 -15.73 -12.32
CA ARG A 182 -12.50 -15.88 -11.02
C ARG A 182 -13.11 -14.59 -10.49
N PHE A 183 -12.45 -13.48 -10.69
CA PHE A 183 -12.81 -12.16 -10.19
C PHE A 183 -12.77 -11.11 -11.31
N PRO A 184 -13.69 -11.17 -12.30
CA PRO A 184 -13.62 -10.33 -13.50
C PRO A 184 -13.74 -8.83 -13.20
N ALA A 185 -14.32 -8.46 -12.05
CA ALA A 185 -14.50 -7.08 -11.61
C ALA A 185 -13.55 -6.69 -10.47
N ALA A 186 -12.43 -7.40 -10.28
CA ALA A 186 -11.44 -7.05 -9.27
C ALA A 186 -10.88 -5.64 -9.53
N ARG A 187 -10.71 -4.86 -8.45
CA ARG A 187 -10.20 -3.48 -8.50
C ARG A 187 -9.08 -3.33 -7.48
N VAL A 188 -7.86 -3.22 -7.96
CA VAL A 188 -6.66 -3.06 -7.15
C VAL A 188 -5.89 -1.84 -7.64
N VAL A 189 -5.58 -0.91 -6.75
CA VAL A 189 -4.65 0.19 -7.00
C VAL A 189 -3.42 -0.04 -6.13
N LEU A 190 -2.25 -0.14 -6.76
CA LEU A 190 -0.97 -0.33 -6.09
C LEU A 190 -0.13 0.93 -6.22
N LEU A 191 0.25 1.52 -5.08
CA LEU A 191 1.21 2.61 -5.01
C LEU A 191 2.60 2.01 -4.97
N ASP A 192 3.35 2.14 -6.06
CA ASP A 192 4.69 1.58 -6.25
C ASP A 192 5.75 2.68 -6.11
N LEU A 193 6.46 2.70 -4.97
CA LEU A 193 7.45 3.72 -4.69
C LEU A 193 8.79 3.50 -5.38
N HIS A 194 9.07 2.24 -5.75
CA HIS A 194 10.36 1.86 -6.31
C HIS A 194 10.31 1.43 -7.78
N GLY A 195 9.10 1.36 -8.37
CA GLY A 195 8.91 0.95 -9.76
C GLY A 195 9.17 -0.55 -9.99
N GLU A 196 8.96 -1.39 -8.97
CA GLU A 196 9.30 -2.82 -9.00
C GLU A 196 8.22 -3.69 -9.66
N TYR A 197 6.95 -3.25 -9.69
CA TYR A 197 5.82 -4.11 -10.02
C TYR A 197 5.38 -4.07 -11.49
N ALA A 198 5.87 -3.12 -12.27
CA ALA A 198 5.46 -2.95 -13.67
C ALA A 198 5.59 -4.23 -14.50
N ASP A 199 6.75 -4.90 -14.42
CA ASP A 199 7.01 -6.14 -15.15
C ASP A 199 6.17 -7.31 -14.63
N ALA A 200 5.96 -7.40 -13.32
CA ALA A 200 5.15 -8.45 -12.70
C ALA A 200 3.70 -8.47 -13.22
N PHE A 201 3.14 -7.30 -13.50
CA PHE A 201 1.74 -7.17 -13.90
C PHE A 201 1.53 -6.75 -15.35
N ARG A 202 2.54 -6.81 -16.21
CA ARG A 202 2.47 -6.38 -17.62
C ARG A 202 1.24 -6.87 -18.38
N LYS A 203 0.80 -8.10 -18.13
CA LYS A 203 -0.38 -8.71 -18.78
C LYS A 203 -1.72 -8.36 -18.11
N LYS A 204 -1.71 -8.08 -16.81
CA LYS A 204 -2.92 -7.89 -15.98
C LYS A 204 -3.04 -6.47 -15.42
N GLY A 205 -2.01 -5.65 -15.56
CA GLY A 205 -1.94 -4.31 -14.99
C GLY A 205 -1.91 -3.20 -16.02
N ARG A 206 -2.30 -2.02 -15.58
CA ARG A 206 -2.05 -0.73 -16.23
C ARG A 206 -1.01 -0.02 -15.39
N VAL A 207 0.08 0.40 -16.01
CA VAL A 207 1.17 1.09 -15.32
C VAL A 207 1.11 2.56 -15.66
N PHE A 208 0.95 3.40 -14.66
CA PHE A 208 0.97 4.85 -14.76
C PHE A 208 2.28 5.36 -14.17
N ARG A 209 3.06 6.11 -14.96
CA ARG A 209 4.39 6.60 -14.57
C ARG A 209 4.56 8.05 -15.00
N VAL A 210 5.35 8.82 -14.25
CA VAL A 210 5.64 10.25 -14.56
C VAL A 210 6.26 10.40 -15.94
N ASN A 211 7.18 9.50 -16.33
CA ASN A 211 7.79 9.48 -17.66
C ASN A 211 7.56 8.08 -18.25
N PRO A 212 6.41 7.84 -18.91
CA PRO A 212 6.04 6.52 -19.36
C PRO A 212 6.87 6.07 -20.58
N ASP A 213 7.26 4.80 -20.60
CA ASP A 213 7.78 4.15 -21.79
C ASP A 213 6.62 3.62 -22.65
N GLY A 214 6.21 4.39 -23.65
CA GLY A 214 5.12 4.02 -24.55
C GLY A 214 5.36 2.69 -25.28
N THR A 215 6.63 2.28 -25.49
CA THR A 215 6.96 0.99 -26.13
C THR A 215 6.60 -0.21 -25.25
N LYS A 216 6.53 0.00 -23.93
CA LYS A 216 6.07 -0.98 -22.94
C LYS A 216 4.58 -0.92 -22.65
N GLY A 217 3.87 0.04 -23.27
CA GLY A 217 2.45 0.27 -23.03
C GLY A 217 2.17 0.91 -21.66
N GLU A 218 3.15 1.64 -21.11
CA GLU A 218 2.99 2.46 -19.92
C GLU A 218 2.16 3.72 -20.26
N LEU A 219 1.42 4.21 -19.27
CA LEU A 219 0.55 5.38 -19.39
C LEU A 219 1.10 6.53 -18.54
N PRO A 220 0.84 7.77 -18.91
CA PRO A 220 1.23 8.92 -18.09
C PRO A 220 0.48 8.93 -16.76
N LEU A 221 1.22 9.18 -15.68
CA LEU A 221 0.63 9.44 -14.37
C LEU A 221 0.16 10.90 -14.34
N ALA A 222 -1.13 11.10 -14.46
CA ALA A 222 -1.76 12.41 -14.33
C ALA A 222 -2.36 12.56 -12.93
N ILE A 223 -2.01 13.63 -12.23
CA ILE A 223 -2.61 14.02 -10.94
C ILE A 223 -3.07 15.47 -11.07
N PRO A 224 -4.29 15.74 -11.54
CA PRO A 224 -4.74 17.09 -11.79
C PRO A 224 -4.73 17.94 -10.50
N PHE A 225 -3.95 19.01 -10.45
CA PHE A 225 -3.83 19.87 -9.27
C PHE A 225 -5.17 20.43 -8.79
N TRP A 226 -6.11 20.65 -9.70
CA TRP A 226 -7.45 21.17 -9.40
C TRP A 226 -8.37 20.15 -8.70
N ALA A 227 -7.97 18.88 -8.66
CA ALA A 227 -8.62 17.83 -7.88
C ALA A 227 -8.09 17.74 -6.42
N LEU A 228 -7.01 18.47 -6.11
CA LEU A 228 -6.47 18.59 -4.76
C LEU A 228 -7.32 19.55 -3.92
N THR A 229 -7.34 19.33 -2.60
CA THR A 229 -7.86 20.33 -1.69
C THR A 229 -6.93 21.54 -1.62
N PHE A 230 -7.44 22.66 -1.17
CA PHE A 230 -6.64 23.88 -1.05
C PHE A 230 -5.42 23.68 -0.14
N ASP A 231 -5.61 22.97 0.97
CA ASP A 231 -4.53 22.65 1.91
C ASP A 231 -3.48 21.69 1.33
N GLU A 232 -3.87 20.76 0.46
CA GLU A 232 -2.94 19.90 -0.27
C GLU A 232 -2.19 20.65 -1.38
N LEU A 233 -2.83 21.63 -2.00
CA LEU A 233 -2.29 22.40 -3.12
C LEU A 233 -1.25 23.42 -2.68
N LEU A 234 -1.47 24.11 -1.56
CA LEU A 234 -0.59 25.19 -1.09
C LEU A 234 0.87 24.79 -0.93
N PRO A 235 1.24 23.70 -0.23
CA PRO A 235 2.64 23.25 -0.11
C PRO A 235 3.29 22.94 -1.45
N LEU A 236 2.49 22.50 -2.42
CA LEU A 236 2.95 22.15 -3.77
C LEU A 236 3.09 23.36 -4.69
N THR A 237 2.50 24.51 -4.35
CA THR A 237 2.45 25.71 -5.20
C THR A 237 3.03 26.94 -4.53
N LEU A 238 2.28 27.56 -3.65
CA LEU A 238 2.54 28.87 -3.06
C LEU A 238 3.28 28.79 -1.71
N GLY A 239 3.27 27.62 -1.06
CA GLY A 239 3.81 27.43 0.29
C GLY A 239 2.92 28.05 1.38
N GLU A 240 3.55 28.52 2.46
CA GLU A 240 2.84 29.16 3.56
C GLU A 240 2.38 30.57 3.18
N LEU A 241 1.15 30.89 3.51
CA LEU A 241 0.49 32.18 3.26
C LEU A 241 -0.08 32.71 4.57
N ASP A 242 -0.11 34.04 4.70
CA ASP A 242 -0.91 34.68 5.74
C ASP A 242 -2.43 34.55 5.46
N ASP A 243 -3.27 34.79 6.45
CA ASP A 243 -4.71 34.61 6.35
C ASP A 243 -5.36 35.49 5.28
N THR A 244 -4.81 36.70 5.07
CA THR A 244 -5.32 37.64 4.06
C THR A 244 -5.05 37.13 2.65
N ALA A 245 -3.82 36.72 2.38
CA ALA A 245 -3.44 36.13 1.10
C ALA A 245 -4.19 34.81 0.84
N ARG A 246 -4.31 33.97 1.87
CA ARG A 246 -5.03 32.70 1.80
C ARG A 246 -6.50 32.91 1.43
N GLY A 247 -7.18 33.83 2.10
CA GLY A 247 -8.57 34.17 1.80
C GLY A 247 -8.74 34.72 0.38
N ARG A 248 -7.88 35.66 -0.03
CA ARG A 248 -7.93 36.26 -1.37
C ARG A 248 -7.74 35.25 -2.49
N ILE A 249 -6.79 34.31 -2.32
CA ILE A 249 -6.54 33.26 -3.29
C ILE A 249 -7.71 32.28 -3.35
N ALA A 250 -8.25 31.89 -2.20
CA ALA A 250 -9.44 31.01 -2.13
C ALA A 250 -10.63 31.65 -2.85
N ASP A 251 -10.91 32.91 -2.61
CA ASP A 251 -12.00 33.66 -3.26
C ASP A 251 -11.80 33.71 -4.79
N TRP A 252 -10.57 33.95 -5.24
CA TRP A 252 -10.24 33.95 -6.65
C TRP A 252 -10.55 32.58 -7.28
N ILE A 253 -10.07 31.49 -6.66
CA ILE A 253 -10.29 30.12 -7.14
C ILE A 253 -11.78 29.81 -7.19
N VAL A 254 -12.54 30.11 -6.13
CA VAL A 254 -14.00 29.89 -6.08
C VAL A 254 -14.71 30.66 -7.19
N SER A 255 -14.33 31.92 -7.43
CA SER A 255 -14.93 32.75 -8.50
C SER A 255 -14.75 32.13 -9.88
N LYS A 256 -13.55 31.61 -10.19
CA LYS A 256 -13.25 30.95 -11.46
C LYS A 256 -14.00 29.60 -11.60
N LYS A 257 -14.02 28.81 -10.51
CA LYS A 257 -14.79 27.54 -10.49
C LYS A 257 -16.30 27.78 -10.70
N LYS A 258 -16.88 28.78 -10.05
CA LYS A 258 -18.29 29.17 -10.26
C LYS A 258 -18.55 29.61 -11.70
N ALA A 259 -17.69 30.43 -12.28
CA ALA A 259 -17.80 30.87 -13.65
C ALA A 259 -17.75 29.71 -14.66
N LEU A 260 -16.84 28.75 -14.43
CA LEU A 260 -16.71 27.57 -15.29
C LEU A 260 -17.92 26.62 -15.12
N ALA A 261 -18.40 26.41 -13.88
CA ALA A 261 -19.57 25.57 -13.62
C ALA A 261 -20.85 26.13 -14.26
N ALA A 262 -20.99 27.46 -14.34
CA ALA A 262 -22.09 28.12 -15.00
C ALA A 262 -22.20 27.81 -16.51
N THR A 263 -21.15 27.25 -17.12
CA THR A 263 -21.19 26.77 -18.53
C THR A 263 -22.02 25.50 -18.70
N GLY A 264 -22.40 24.82 -17.60
CA GLY A 264 -23.16 23.56 -17.58
C GLY A 264 -22.34 22.31 -17.89
N LYS A 265 -21.02 22.41 -18.11
CA LYS A 265 -20.14 21.26 -18.43
C LYS A 265 -20.10 20.20 -17.31
N PHE A 266 -20.21 20.60 -16.05
CA PHE A 266 -20.09 19.73 -14.88
C PHE A 266 -21.45 19.26 -14.31
N GLY A 267 -22.51 19.29 -15.11
CA GLY A 267 -23.86 18.96 -14.67
C GLY A 267 -24.52 20.10 -13.86
N ALA A 268 -25.65 19.79 -13.23
CA ALA A 268 -26.40 20.78 -12.43
C ALA A 268 -25.79 20.89 -11.02
N ILE A 269 -24.72 21.64 -10.88
CA ILE A 269 -24.16 21.99 -9.57
C ILE A 269 -24.66 23.37 -9.20
N ASP A 270 -25.29 23.49 -8.00
CA ASP A 270 -25.67 24.79 -7.47
C ASP A 270 -24.39 25.61 -7.19
N PRO A 271 -24.23 26.80 -7.78
CA PRO A 271 -23.05 27.64 -7.57
C PRO A 271 -22.77 27.97 -6.08
N GLU A 272 -23.81 27.99 -5.24
CA GLU A 272 -23.65 28.25 -3.81
C GLU A 272 -22.95 27.10 -3.06
N TRP A 273 -22.92 25.89 -3.61
CA TRP A 273 -22.24 24.74 -3.02
C TRP A 273 -20.78 24.61 -3.47
N ILE A 274 -20.35 25.46 -4.42
CA ILE A 274 -18.96 25.43 -4.89
C ILE A 274 -18.05 26.09 -3.87
N THR A 275 -17.12 25.29 -3.38
CA THR A 275 -16.05 25.71 -2.44
C THR A 275 -14.70 25.69 -3.14
N VAL A 276 -13.67 26.16 -2.44
CA VAL A 276 -12.29 26.06 -2.92
C VAL A 276 -11.85 24.62 -3.15
N ASP A 277 -12.41 23.65 -2.43
CA ASP A 277 -12.10 22.22 -2.52
C ASP A 277 -12.96 21.45 -3.51
N THR A 278 -14.00 22.08 -4.10
CA THR A 278 -14.78 21.44 -5.14
C THR A 278 -13.90 21.12 -6.34
N PRO A 279 -13.84 19.85 -6.83
CA PRO A 279 -12.88 19.45 -7.88
C PRO A 279 -13.36 19.91 -9.26
N ILE A 280 -13.21 21.19 -9.52
CA ILE A 280 -13.48 21.86 -10.80
C ILE A 280 -12.16 22.50 -11.27
N PRO A 281 -11.79 22.35 -12.56
CA PRO A 281 -10.58 22.93 -13.10
C PRO A 281 -10.51 24.45 -13.00
N PHE A 282 -9.29 24.99 -12.82
CA PHE A 282 -8.96 26.41 -12.90
C PHE A 282 -7.49 26.57 -13.31
N SER A 283 -7.10 27.75 -13.82
CA SER A 283 -5.74 27.97 -14.30
C SER A 283 -4.82 28.54 -13.22
N LEU A 284 -3.76 27.81 -12.85
CA LEU A 284 -2.69 28.35 -11.97
C LEU A 284 -1.86 29.44 -12.67
N ARG A 285 -1.71 29.37 -14.02
CA ARG A 285 -1.02 30.41 -14.80
C ARG A 285 -1.79 31.71 -14.77
N GLN A 286 -3.13 31.64 -14.90
CA GLN A 286 -3.99 32.83 -14.80
C GLN A 286 -4.05 33.35 -13.36
N LEU A 287 -4.13 32.48 -12.33
CA LEU A 287 -4.02 32.87 -10.92
C LEU A 287 -2.73 33.65 -10.66
N TRP A 288 -1.60 33.10 -11.11
CA TRP A 288 -0.30 33.74 -10.97
C TRP A 288 -0.30 35.14 -11.62
N TYR A 289 -0.83 35.24 -12.84
CA TYR A 289 -0.86 36.48 -13.60
C TYR A 289 -1.75 37.54 -12.93
N ASP A 290 -2.97 37.17 -12.54
CA ASP A 290 -3.93 38.09 -11.92
C ASP A 290 -3.40 38.63 -10.57
N LEU A 291 -2.79 37.78 -9.74
CA LEU A 291 -2.18 38.21 -8.48
C LEU A 291 -0.93 39.05 -8.69
N ARG A 292 -0.12 38.75 -9.71
CA ARG A 292 1.03 39.63 -10.10
C ARG A 292 0.53 40.97 -10.55
N TRP A 293 -0.51 41.03 -11.36
CA TRP A 293 -1.15 42.28 -11.76
C TRP A 293 -1.63 43.07 -10.55
N GLU A 294 -2.36 42.43 -9.65
CA GLU A 294 -2.91 43.09 -8.44
C GLU A 294 -1.84 43.78 -7.58
N ILE A 295 -0.65 43.18 -7.41
CA ILE A 295 0.41 43.71 -6.54
C ILE A 295 1.39 44.65 -7.27
N ASP A 296 1.56 44.52 -8.60
CA ASP A 296 2.56 45.26 -9.38
C ASP A 296 2.00 46.47 -10.11
N ALA A 297 0.65 46.52 -10.34
CA ALA A 297 0.04 47.57 -11.11
C ALA A 297 0.23 48.97 -10.50
N THR A 298 0.40 49.96 -11.40
CA THR A 298 0.36 51.40 -11.06
C THR A 298 -0.82 52.06 -11.70
N TYR A 299 -1.37 53.07 -11.05
CA TYR A 299 -2.59 53.76 -11.46
C TYR A 299 -2.39 55.28 -11.42
N PRO A 300 -3.13 56.04 -12.27
CA PRO A 300 -3.17 57.48 -12.15
C PRO A 300 -3.73 57.89 -10.77
N ARG A 301 -3.14 58.85 -10.12
CA ARG A 301 -3.48 59.26 -8.72
C ARG A 301 -4.96 59.69 -8.58
N ALA A 302 -5.52 60.26 -9.62
CA ALA A 302 -6.85 60.88 -9.59
C ALA A 302 -7.97 59.89 -10.02
N THR A 303 -7.64 58.63 -10.36
CA THR A 303 -8.61 57.67 -10.88
C THR A 303 -8.85 56.52 -9.90
N GLU A 304 -9.97 55.83 -10.07
CA GLU A 304 -10.23 54.59 -9.37
C GLU A 304 -9.24 53.50 -9.79
N GLN A 305 -8.76 52.70 -8.84
CA GLN A 305 -7.83 51.59 -9.12
C GLN A 305 -8.59 50.36 -9.60
N ILE A 306 -9.00 50.38 -10.86
CA ILE A 306 -9.58 49.25 -11.59
C ILE A 306 -8.67 48.85 -12.75
N GLU A 307 -8.76 47.64 -13.20
CA GLU A 307 -7.88 47.06 -14.22
C GLU A 307 -7.74 47.94 -15.46
N THR A 308 -8.85 48.49 -15.92
CA THR A 308 -8.92 49.36 -17.15
C THR A 308 -8.16 50.68 -16.98
N ASN A 309 -7.88 51.09 -15.76
CA ASN A 309 -7.17 52.36 -15.48
C ASN A 309 -5.69 52.15 -15.16
N ALA A 310 -5.20 50.89 -15.22
CA ALA A 310 -3.79 50.60 -14.94
C ALA A 310 -2.86 51.19 -16.02
N LEU A 311 -1.74 51.73 -15.61
CA LEU A 311 -0.73 52.35 -16.48
C LEU A 311 0.21 51.29 -17.06
N VAL A 312 -0.30 50.50 -18.00
CA VAL A 312 0.37 49.35 -18.61
C VAL A 312 1.34 49.76 -19.69
N GLU A 313 2.61 49.36 -19.60
CA GLU A 313 3.62 49.48 -20.67
C GLU A 313 3.66 48.21 -21.55
N ASP A 314 3.59 47.05 -20.92
CA ASP A 314 3.56 45.74 -21.55
C ASP A 314 2.57 44.84 -20.77
N ALA A 315 1.57 44.35 -21.44
CA ALA A 315 0.53 43.50 -20.82
C ALA A 315 1.08 42.15 -20.32
N GLY A 316 2.28 41.77 -20.74
CA GLY A 316 2.79 40.43 -20.38
C GLY A 316 2.06 39.27 -21.06
N ASN A 317 2.22 38.08 -20.53
CA ASN A 317 1.53 36.88 -21.05
C ASN A 317 1.42 35.81 -19.96
N ALA A 318 0.22 35.46 -19.54
CA ALA A 318 -0.04 34.48 -18.53
C ALA A 318 0.44 33.07 -18.94
N SER A 319 0.26 32.67 -20.20
CA SER A 319 0.69 31.36 -20.72
C SER A 319 2.21 31.16 -20.69
N GLU A 320 2.96 32.25 -20.88
CA GLU A 320 4.43 32.26 -20.84
C GLU A 320 4.99 32.54 -19.44
N LEU A 321 4.11 32.76 -18.45
CA LEU A 321 4.48 33.24 -17.11
C LEU A 321 5.32 34.54 -17.18
N ARG A 322 4.96 35.44 -18.09
CA ARG A 322 5.55 36.75 -18.28
C ARG A 322 4.64 37.83 -17.65
N ALA A 323 5.13 38.43 -16.56
CA ALA A 323 4.36 39.42 -15.84
C ALA A 323 4.17 40.70 -16.68
N ALA A 324 3.06 41.39 -16.44
CA ALA A 324 2.83 42.73 -16.99
C ALA A 324 3.86 43.73 -16.44
N ARG A 325 4.22 44.73 -17.24
CA ARG A 325 5.04 45.85 -16.82
C ARG A 325 4.22 47.13 -16.81
N PHE A 326 4.40 47.90 -15.81
CA PHE A 326 3.67 49.16 -15.56
C PHE A 326 4.61 50.33 -15.48
N GLN A 327 4.11 51.52 -15.70
CA GLN A 327 4.85 52.74 -15.50
C GLN A 327 5.40 52.78 -14.06
N PRO A 328 6.64 53.22 -13.87
CA PRO A 328 7.23 53.32 -12.53
C PRO A 328 6.39 54.22 -11.61
N ASN A 329 6.23 53.78 -10.36
CA ASN A 329 5.62 54.62 -9.34
C ASN A 329 6.49 55.85 -9.10
N ASP A 330 6.01 57.06 -9.44
CA ASP A 330 6.68 58.34 -9.25
C ASP A 330 6.15 59.13 -8.04
N GLY A 331 5.13 58.57 -7.35
CA GLY A 331 4.48 59.18 -6.19
C GLY A 331 3.63 60.41 -6.49
N GLN A 332 3.59 60.88 -7.75
CA GLN A 332 2.84 62.05 -8.22
C GLN A 332 1.73 61.68 -9.19
N ALA A 333 2.09 61.28 -10.39
CA ALA A 333 1.15 60.95 -11.45
C ALA A 333 0.77 59.44 -11.42
N ALA A 334 1.75 58.57 -11.23
CA ALA A 334 1.59 57.13 -11.11
C ALA A 334 1.79 56.67 -9.65
N ILE A 335 0.78 56.02 -9.10
CA ILE A 335 0.80 55.47 -7.74
C ILE A 335 0.66 53.95 -7.75
N GLN A 336 1.35 53.28 -6.83
CA GLN A 336 1.29 51.83 -6.64
C GLN A 336 -0.12 51.38 -6.29
N SER A 337 -0.46 50.17 -6.69
CA SER A 337 -1.65 49.46 -6.20
C SER A 337 -1.79 49.54 -4.68
N LYS A 338 -3.03 49.68 -4.21
CA LYS A 338 -3.38 49.66 -2.77
C LYS A 338 -3.38 48.26 -2.18
N SER A 339 -3.13 47.24 -3.00
CA SER A 339 -3.08 45.85 -2.50
C SER A 339 -2.01 45.66 -1.42
N THR A 340 -2.40 45.10 -0.29
CA THR A 340 -1.52 44.79 0.83
C THR A 340 -1.08 43.32 0.85
N LEU A 341 -1.35 42.57 -0.23
CA LEU A 341 -1.06 41.15 -0.32
C LEU A 341 0.47 40.89 -0.30
N ASN A 342 0.89 40.05 0.63
CA ASN A 342 2.28 39.63 0.74
C ASN A 342 2.52 38.31 0.00
N VAL A 343 2.35 38.31 -1.32
CA VAL A 343 2.41 37.09 -2.16
C VAL A 343 3.55 37.07 -3.17
N ARG A 344 4.44 38.11 -3.19
CA ARG A 344 5.50 38.21 -4.20
C ARG A 344 6.40 36.97 -4.24
N ARG A 345 6.95 36.55 -3.08
CA ARG A 345 7.80 35.36 -2.97
C ARG A 345 7.04 34.06 -3.28
N PRO A 346 5.82 33.82 -2.73
CA PRO A 346 4.97 32.72 -3.14
C PRO A 346 4.73 32.63 -4.65
N LEU A 347 4.47 33.75 -5.33
CA LEU A 347 4.26 33.77 -6.78
C LEU A 347 5.53 33.47 -7.58
N GLU A 348 6.70 33.88 -7.10
CA GLU A 348 7.99 33.50 -7.72
C GLU A 348 8.23 31.99 -7.58
N ALA A 349 7.94 31.41 -6.41
CA ALA A 349 8.03 29.98 -6.19
C ALA A 349 7.06 29.19 -7.10
N LEU A 350 5.80 29.66 -7.22
CA LEU A 350 4.82 29.06 -8.12
C LEU A 350 5.30 29.10 -9.58
N ALA A 351 5.79 30.26 -10.05
CA ALA A 351 6.28 30.39 -11.43
C ALA A 351 7.48 29.46 -11.70
N SER A 352 8.37 29.29 -10.73
CA SER A 352 9.50 28.34 -10.83
C SER A 352 9.00 26.90 -10.97
N ARG A 353 8.02 26.50 -10.17
CA ARG A 353 7.44 25.14 -10.19
C ARG A 353 6.65 24.86 -11.47
N LEU A 354 5.90 25.85 -11.97
CA LEU A 354 5.17 25.75 -13.23
C LEU A 354 6.08 25.64 -14.46
N ARG A 355 7.34 26.05 -14.37
CA ARG A 355 8.35 25.89 -15.42
C ARG A 355 9.18 24.62 -15.29
N ASP A 356 9.08 23.89 -14.19
CA ASP A 356 9.88 22.71 -13.92
C ASP A 356 9.18 21.46 -14.53
N PRO A 357 9.80 20.81 -15.52
CA PRO A 357 9.19 19.66 -16.19
C PRO A 357 8.91 18.47 -15.24
N ARG A 358 9.62 18.41 -14.09
CA ARG A 358 9.42 17.35 -13.09
C ARG A 358 8.03 17.40 -12.43
N PHE A 359 7.32 18.53 -12.56
CA PHE A 359 5.95 18.70 -12.06
C PHE A 359 4.89 18.67 -13.16
N ALA A 360 5.25 18.35 -14.41
CA ALA A 360 4.28 18.32 -15.51
C ALA A 360 3.12 17.38 -15.22
N PHE A 361 3.37 16.21 -14.61
CA PHE A 361 2.34 15.26 -14.22
C PHE A 361 1.26 15.85 -13.27
N LEU A 362 1.55 16.95 -12.61
CA LEU A 362 0.67 17.65 -11.67
C LEU A 362 0.07 18.94 -12.28
N PHE A 363 0.91 19.76 -12.89
CA PHE A 363 0.50 21.09 -13.35
C PHE A 363 0.08 21.15 -14.81
N GLU A 364 0.57 20.22 -15.63
CA GLU A 364 0.27 20.08 -17.05
C GLU A 364 -0.06 18.60 -17.37
N PRO A 365 -1.06 18.00 -16.68
CA PRO A 365 -1.36 16.56 -16.77
C PRO A 365 -2.12 16.23 -18.06
N GLU A 366 -1.53 16.48 -19.22
CA GLU A 366 -2.08 16.17 -20.57
C GLU A 366 -3.52 16.67 -20.74
N ASP A 367 -4.47 15.80 -21.07
CA ASP A 367 -5.88 16.15 -21.32
C ASP A 367 -6.60 16.75 -20.10
N TRP A 368 -6.06 16.59 -18.89
CA TRP A 368 -6.58 17.21 -17.67
C TRP A 368 -5.95 18.57 -17.36
N SER A 369 -5.10 19.08 -18.27
CA SER A 369 -4.44 20.37 -18.13
C SER A 369 -5.40 21.50 -18.47
N PRO A 370 -5.70 22.43 -17.52
CA PRO A 370 -6.57 23.55 -17.82
C PRO A 370 -5.87 24.61 -18.67
N ASP A 371 -6.56 25.16 -19.64
CA ASP A 371 -6.17 26.38 -20.33
C ASP A 371 -6.26 27.63 -19.42
N LEU A 372 -6.01 28.83 -19.95
CA LEU A 372 -6.09 30.06 -19.17
C LEU A 372 -7.49 30.38 -18.65
N THR A 373 -8.53 29.86 -19.30
CA THR A 373 -9.94 30.03 -18.88
C THR A 373 -10.35 29.00 -17.82
N GLY A 374 -9.51 28.01 -17.57
CA GLY A 374 -9.76 26.90 -16.65
C GLY A 374 -10.41 25.69 -17.34
N HIS A 375 -10.58 25.71 -18.67
CA HIS A 375 -11.15 24.58 -19.40
C HIS A 375 -10.11 23.46 -19.57
N ALA A 376 -10.47 22.22 -19.23
CA ALA A 376 -9.69 21.03 -19.52
C ALA A 376 -10.47 20.10 -20.47
N ASP A 377 -9.76 19.34 -21.31
CA ASP A 377 -10.38 18.44 -22.29
C ASP A 377 -11.00 17.21 -21.62
N SER A 378 -10.37 16.72 -20.52
CA SER A 378 -10.82 15.59 -19.71
C SER A 378 -11.20 16.00 -18.29
N ASP A 379 -12.07 15.22 -17.65
CA ASP A 379 -12.55 15.43 -16.28
C ASP A 379 -12.24 14.21 -15.37
N LEU A 380 -12.64 14.26 -14.11
CA LEU A 380 -12.38 13.21 -13.10
C LEU A 380 -12.98 11.86 -13.47
N ASP A 381 -14.07 11.80 -14.22
CA ASP A 381 -14.68 10.54 -14.66
C ASP A 381 -13.70 9.71 -15.50
N SER A 382 -13.01 10.34 -16.46
CA SER A 382 -11.99 9.70 -17.28
C SER A 382 -10.76 9.29 -16.46
N LEU A 383 -10.33 10.11 -15.50
CA LEU A 383 -9.24 9.79 -14.57
C LEU A 383 -9.58 8.57 -13.70
N LEU A 384 -10.77 8.55 -13.12
CA LEU A 384 -11.24 7.44 -12.30
C LEU A 384 -11.42 6.16 -13.13
N ALA A 385 -11.94 6.28 -14.37
CA ALA A 385 -12.01 5.14 -15.28
C ALA A 385 -10.61 4.60 -15.62
N ALA A 386 -9.63 5.48 -15.83
CA ALA A 386 -8.24 5.07 -16.04
C ALA A 386 -7.68 4.34 -14.82
N TRP A 387 -7.88 4.82 -13.61
CA TRP A 387 -7.29 4.23 -12.39
C TRP A 387 -8.09 3.04 -11.85
N LEU A 388 -9.41 3.07 -11.87
CA LEU A 388 -10.27 2.05 -11.27
C LEU A 388 -10.79 1.02 -12.26
N GLY A 389 -10.65 1.26 -13.56
CA GLY A 389 -11.22 0.48 -14.65
C GLY A 389 -12.65 0.87 -15.00
N ASP A 390 -12.94 0.84 -16.27
CA ASP A 390 -14.24 1.21 -16.86
C ASP A 390 -15.28 0.07 -16.81
N GLY A 391 -14.89 -1.10 -16.30
CA GLY A 391 -15.76 -2.28 -16.21
C GLY A 391 -15.89 -3.08 -17.51
N SER A 392 -15.15 -2.71 -18.56
CA SER A 392 -15.11 -3.50 -19.79
C SER A 392 -14.50 -4.89 -19.56
N ALA A 393 -14.87 -5.87 -20.39
CA ALA A 393 -14.32 -7.23 -20.33
C ALA A 393 -12.79 -7.31 -20.54
N HIS A 394 -12.20 -6.24 -21.07
CA HIS A 394 -10.76 -6.09 -21.26
C HIS A 394 -10.10 -5.24 -20.16
N SER A 395 -10.85 -4.84 -19.15
CA SER A 395 -10.33 -4.04 -18.03
C SER A 395 -9.30 -4.83 -17.27
N ARG A 396 -8.09 -4.31 -17.21
CA ARG A 396 -7.02 -4.90 -16.42
C ARG A 396 -7.27 -4.59 -14.93
N PRO A 397 -7.35 -5.60 -14.05
CA PRO A 397 -7.82 -5.43 -12.67
C PRO A 397 -6.86 -4.68 -11.75
N VAL A 398 -5.59 -4.55 -12.14
CA VAL A 398 -4.55 -3.92 -11.31
C VAL A 398 -4.07 -2.63 -11.98
N SER A 399 -4.16 -1.53 -11.26
CA SER A 399 -3.56 -0.25 -11.64
C SER A 399 -2.34 0.01 -10.75
N ILE A 400 -1.18 0.19 -11.37
CA ILE A 400 0.07 0.49 -10.69
C ILE A 400 0.35 1.97 -10.89
N LEU A 401 0.30 2.72 -9.80
CA LEU A 401 0.70 4.12 -9.77
C LEU A 401 2.17 4.16 -9.36
N ASP A 402 3.05 4.16 -10.35
CA ASP A 402 4.49 4.23 -10.15
C ASP A 402 4.90 5.66 -9.85
N VAL A 403 5.17 5.91 -8.59
CA VAL A 403 5.57 7.21 -8.04
C VAL A 403 7.08 7.34 -7.84
N SER A 404 7.87 6.39 -8.34
CA SER A 404 9.34 6.37 -8.19
C SER A 404 10.03 7.57 -8.85
N GLY A 405 9.42 8.15 -9.88
CA GLY A 405 9.90 9.38 -10.54
C GLY A 405 9.51 10.69 -9.86
N ILE A 406 8.74 10.66 -8.78
CA ILE A 406 8.29 11.86 -8.07
C ILE A 406 9.36 12.36 -7.11
N PRO A 407 9.65 13.69 -7.07
CA PRO A 407 10.60 14.24 -6.12
C PRO A 407 10.20 13.95 -4.66
N THR A 408 11.14 13.47 -3.85
CA THR A 408 10.89 13.00 -2.47
C THR A 408 10.18 14.02 -1.59
N PHE A 409 10.50 15.32 -1.75
CA PHE A 409 9.94 16.39 -0.90
C PHE A 409 8.43 16.64 -1.13
N VAL A 410 7.86 16.19 -2.24
CA VAL A 410 6.41 16.29 -2.52
C VAL A 410 5.70 14.93 -2.41
N LEU A 411 6.45 13.83 -2.33
CA LEU A 411 5.91 12.47 -2.38
C LEU A 411 4.82 12.24 -1.33
N THR A 412 5.08 12.59 -0.08
CA THR A 412 4.13 12.38 1.03
C THR A 412 2.82 13.12 0.82
N SER A 413 2.88 14.39 0.36
CA SER A 413 1.69 15.19 0.09
C SER A 413 0.88 14.61 -1.07
N LEU A 414 1.56 14.18 -2.13
CA LEU A 414 0.90 13.59 -3.30
C LEU A 414 0.29 12.22 -3.01
N VAL A 415 1.00 11.37 -2.26
CA VAL A 415 0.42 10.08 -1.81
C VAL A 415 -0.82 10.32 -0.97
N GLY A 416 -0.80 11.31 -0.07
CA GLY A 416 -1.97 11.72 0.71
C GLY A 416 -3.15 12.12 -0.18
N ALA A 417 -2.90 12.96 -1.18
CA ALA A 417 -3.91 13.40 -2.14
C ALA A 417 -4.47 12.25 -2.99
N LEU A 418 -3.60 11.36 -3.50
CA LEU A 418 -4.02 10.16 -4.23
C LEU A 418 -4.95 9.27 -3.39
N LEU A 419 -4.56 8.98 -2.15
CA LEU A 419 -5.35 8.16 -1.23
C LEU A 419 -6.69 8.82 -0.90
N ARG A 420 -6.72 10.15 -0.72
CA ARG A 420 -7.95 10.89 -0.51
C ARG A 420 -8.85 10.84 -1.74
N LEU A 421 -8.32 11.05 -2.95
CA LEU A 421 -9.10 10.97 -4.19
C LEU A 421 -9.74 9.59 -4.37
N LEU A 422 -9.00 8.52 -4.11
CA LEU A 422 -9.53 7.16 -4.16
C LEU A 422 -10.62 6.93 -3.10
N PHE A 423 -10.42 7.45 -1.88
CA PHE A 423 -11.43 7.36 -0.83
C PHE A 423 -12.69 8.15 -1.18
N ASP A 424 -12.54 9.41 -1.63
CA ASP A 424 -13.66 10.28 -1.98
C ASP A 424 -14.48 9.71 -3.14
N ALA A 425 -13.85 9.11 -4.14
CA ALA A 425 -14.53 8.42 -5.24
C ALA A 425 -15.49 7.34 -4.73
N VAL A 426 -15.05 6.46 -3.82
CA VAL A 426 -15.91 5.39 -3.27
C VAL A 426 -16.89 5.91 -2.22
N PHE A 427 -16.52 6.96 -1.49
CA PHE A 427 -17.38 7.59 -0.49
C PHE A 427 -18.59 8.28 -1.11
N TRP A 428 -18.37 9.15 -2.11
CA TRP A 428 -19.43 9.84 -2.81
C TRP A 428 -20.23 8.90 -3.69
N GLY A 429 -19.57 7.92 -4.32
CA GLY A 429 -20.18 6.85 -5.12
C GLY A 429 -20.91 5.75 -4.32
N ARG A 430 -21.01 5.81 -2.99
CA ARG A 430 -21.49 4.71 -2.13
C ARG A 430 -22.88 4.16 -2.41
N LYS A 431 -23.70 4.89 -3.17
CA LYS A 431 -25.06 4.48 -3.59
C LYS A 431 -25.15 4.13 -5.07
N LEU A 432 -24.04 4.23 -5.79
CA LEU A 432 -23.94 3.99 -7.23
C LEU A 432 -23.35 2.60 -7.49
N SER A 433 -23.63 2.06 -8.67
CA SER A 433 -23.10 0.77 -9.14
C SER A 433 -21.57 0.76 -9.26
N GLU A 434 -20.98 1.93 -9.53
CA GLU A 434 -19.53 2.15 -9.63
C GLU A 434 -18.86 2.28 -8.25
N GLY A 435 -19.67 2.48 -7.21
CA GLY A 435 -19.20 2.70 -5.84
C GLY A 435 -18.56 1.47 -5.20
N GLY A 436 -17.78 1.69 -4.15
CA GLY A 436 -17.03 0.62 -3.49
C GLY A 436 -17.90 -0.44 -2.81
N ARG A 437 -19.15 -0.14 -2.46
CA ARG A 437 -20.04 -1.14 -1.85
C ARG A 437 -20.44 -2.24 -2.83
N GLU A 438 -20.67 -1.90 -4.09
CA GLU A 438 -20.99 -2.85 -5.16
C GLU A 438 -19.70 -3.44 -5.78
N ARG A 439 -18.66 -2.63 -5.88
CA ARG A 439 -17.36 -3.00 -6.45
C ARG A 439 -16.22 -2.57 -5.51
N PRO A 440 -15.86 -3.42 -4.51
CA PRO A 440 -14.79 -3.08 -3.56
C PRO A 440 -13.46 -2.75 -4.23
N LEU A 441 -12.76 -1.78 -3.63
CA LEU A 441 -11.44 -1.33 -4.05
C LEU A 441 -10.39 -1.76 -3.01
N LEU A 442 -9.32 -2.41 -3.46
CA LEU A 442 -8.13 -2.65 -2.65
C LEU A 442 -7.04 -1.64 -3.02
N VAL A 443 -6.57 -0.89 -2.04
CA VAL A 443 -5.40 -0.01 -2.18
C VAL A 443 -4.21 -0.67 -1.51
N VAL A 444 -3.18 -0.96 -2.29
CA VAL A 444 -1.92 -1.55 -1.82
C VAL A 444 -0.89 -0.45 -1.69
N MET A 445 -0.31 -0.32 -0.52
CA MET A 445 0.62 0.74 -0.15
C MET A 445 1.99 0.13 0.11
N GLU A 446 2.87 0.16 -0.91
CA GLU A 446 4.24 -0.36 -0.81
C GLU A 446 5.11 0.61 -0.01
N GLU A 447 6.05 0.06 0.77
CA GLU A 447 6.97 0.77 1.67
C GLU A 447 6.28 1.89 2.49
N ALA A 448 5.12 1.57 3.04
CA ALA A 448 4.22 2.52 3.69
C ALA A 448 4.89 3.34 4.80
N HIS A 449 5.95 2.83 5.44
CA HIS A 449 6.70 3.55 6.46
C HIS A 449 7.34 4.85 5.94
N LEU A 450 7.65 4.95 4.63
CA LEU A 450 8.28 6.15 4.06
C LEU A 450 7.36 7.39 4.07
N TYR A 451 6.05 7.18 4.11
CA TYR A 451 5.08 8.28 4.08
C TYR A 451 4.04 8.22 5.22
N LEU A 452 4.11 7.21 6.10
CA LEU A 452 3.26 7.12 7.29
C LEU A 452 4.01 7.32 8.60
N SER A 453 5.28 7.73 8.57
CA SER A 453 6.13 7.93 9.75
C SER A 453 5.73 9.15 10.58
N ASP A 454 5.12 10.17 9.97
CA ASP A 454 4.55 11.32 10.66
C ASP A 454 3.02 11.22 10.68
N ASP A 455 2.43 11.13 11.86
CA ASP A 455 1.00 10.92 12.09
C ASP A 455 0.12 12.12 11.69
N LYS A 456 0.71 13.26 11.41
CA LYS A 456 0.04 14.53 11.05
C LYS A 456 0.09 14.84 9.56
N ASN A 457 0.89 14.12 8.79
CA ASN A 457 0.97 14.37 7.36
C ASN A 457 -0.30 13.91 6.61
N GLY A 458 -0.52 14.46 5.41
CA GLY A 458 -1.72 14.17 4.60
C GLY A 458 -1.90 12.68 4.29
N ALA A 459 -0.80 11.94 4.04
CA ALA A 459 -0.86 10.52 3.76
C ALA A 459 -1.34 9.72 4.97
N ALA A 460 -0.79 9.97 6.17
CA ALA A 460 -1.20 9.31 7.39
C ALA A 460 -2.67 9.62 7.74
N LEU A 461 -3.13 10.86 7.55
CA LEU A 461 -4.53 11.24 7.76
C LEU A 461 -5.47 10.50 6.79
N ALA A 462 -5.12 10.43 5.51
CA ALA A 462 -5.89 9.71 4.51
C ALA A 462 -5.98 8.20 4.83
N VAL A 463 -4.85 7.57 5.19
CA VAL A 463 -4.82 6.15 5.59
C VAL A 463 -5.61 5.91 6.86
N LYS A 464 -5.47 6.76 7.89
CA LYS A 464 -6.28 6.69 9.12
C LYS A 464 -7.78 6.73 8.81
N ARG A 465 -8.21 7.56 7.85
CA ARG A 465 -9.60 7.60 7.40
C ARG A 465 -10.01 6.31 6.69
N ILE A 466 -9.17 5.81 5.77
CA ILE A 466 -9.41 4.53 5.07
C ILE A 466 -9.57 3.39 6.08
N VAL A 467 -8.63 3.21 7.01
CA VAL A 467 -8.67 2.06 7.94
C VAL A 467 -9.79 2.15 8.97
N LYS A 468 -10.24 3.35 9.35
CA LYS A 468 -11.35 3.55 10.29
C LYS A 468 -12.75 3.44 9.64
N GLU A 469 -12.89 3.91 8.42
CA GLU A 469 -14.20 4.09 7.77
C GLU A 469 -14.35 3.28 6.48
N GLY A 470 -13.25 2.94 5.82
CA GLY A 470 -13.22 2.39 4.46
C GLY A 470 -14.07 1.14 4.27
N ARG A 471 -14.12 0.27 5.29
CA ARG A 471 -14.98 -0.93 5.28
C ARG A 471 -16.44 -0.61 4.95
N LYS A 472 -16.97 0.51 5.44
CA LYS A 472 -18.36 0.91 5.19
C LYS A 472 -18.60 1.33 3.75
N TYR A 473 -17.56 1.79 3.08
CA TYR A 473 -17.61 2.32 1.72
C TYR A 473 -16.99 1.40 0.67
N GLY A 474 -16.50 0.21 1.11
CA GLY A 474 -15.93 -0.79 0.22
C GLY A 474 -14.51 -0.46 -0.26
N ILE A 475 -13.72 0.29 0.52
CA ILE A 475 -12.29 0.47 0.27
C ILE A 475 -11.48 -0.21 1.36
N GLY A 476 -10.56 -1.08 0.96
CA GLY A 476 -9.61 -1.75 1.83
C GLY A 476 -8.18 -1.29 1.59
N ALA A 477 -7.37 -1.40 2.63
CA ALA A 477 -5.94 -1.09 2.62
C ALA A 477 -5.12 -2.37 2.80
N MET A 478 -4.08 -2.55 1.99
CA MET A 478 -3.02 -3.51 2.21
C MET A 478 -1.72 -2.74 2.44
N ILE A 479 -1.27 -2.73 3.69
CA ILE A 479 -0.09 -1.96 4.12
C ILE A 479 1.12 -2.87 4.01
N VAL A 480 2.10 -2.48 3.20
CA VAL A 480 3.33 -3.24 2.99
C VAL A 480 4.52 -2.47 3.55
N SER A 481 5.27 -3.07 4.49
CA SER A 481 6.37 -2.37 5.14
C SER A 481 7.47 -3.32 5.61
N GLN A 482 8.71 -2.83 5.52
CA GLN A 482 9.87 -3.47 6.16
C GLN A 482 10.14 -2.93 7.57
N ARG A 483 9.55 -1.79 7.95
CA ARG A 483 9.72 -1.14 9.26
C ARG A 483 8.35 -0.81 9.88
N PRO A 484 7.65 -1.81 10.41
CA PRO A 484 6.33 -1.59 11.00
C PRO A 484 6.37 -0.65 12.21
N THR A 485 7.49 -0.53 12.93
CA THR A 485 7.65 0.42 14.04
C THR A 485 7.56 1.88 13.63
N GLU A 486 7.80 2.21 12.37
CA GLU A 486 7.67 3.58 11.83
C GLU A 486 6.22 3.89 11.38
N ILE A 487 5.29 2.95 11.51
CA ILE A 487 3.87 3.15 11.19
C ILE A 487 3.08 3.33 12.50
N ASP A 488 2.17 4.31 12.51
CA ASP A 488 1.28 4.55 13.64
C ASP A 488 0.54 3.27 14.06
N SER A 489 0.62 2.94 15.35
CA SER A 489 -0.01 1.75 15.92
C SER A 489 -1.54 1.72 15.72
N THR A 490 -2.19 2.89 15.63
CA THR A 490 -3.62 3.00 15.32
C THR A 490 -3.93 2.46 13.93
N ILE A 491 -3.04 2.67 12.95
CA ILE A 491 -3.22 2.17 11.58
C ILE A 491 -3.07 0.63 11.58
N LEU A 492 -1.99 0.12 12.18
CA LEU A 492 -1.73 -1.32 12.19
C LEU A 492 -2.79 -2.10 12.99
N SER A 493 -3.27 -1.56 14.12
CA SER A 493 -4.30 -2.22 14.93
C SER A 493 -5.66 -2.34 14.23
N GLN A 494 -5.91 -1.57 13.18
CA GLN A 494 -7.11 -1.70 12.34
C GLN A 494 -6.95 -2.76 11.22
N CYS A 495 -5.75 -3.30 11.03
CA CYS A 495 -5.54 -4.38 10.09
C CYS A 495 -6.09 -5.69 10.65
N GLY A 496 -7.15 -6.20 10.03
CA GLY A 496 -7.77 -7.46 10.44
C GLY A 496 -6.94 -8.70 10.10
N THR A 497 -5.91 -8.57 9.25
CA THR A 497 -5.05 -9.68 8.85
C THR A 497 -3.60 -9.24 8.71
N PHE A 498 -2.68 -10.04 9.26
CA PHE A 498 -1.24 -9.87 9.11
C PHE A 498 -0.63 -11.05 8.37
N VAL A 499 0.23 -10.75 7.40
CA VAL A 499 1.12 -11.69 6.73
C VAL A 499 2.55 -11.29 7.13
N ALA A 500 3.07 -11.92 8.19
CA ALA A 500 4.37 -11.59 8.75
C ALA A 500 5.44 -12.55 8.22
N LEU A 501 6.36 -12.02 7.40
CA LEU A 501 7.54 -12.73 6.90
C LEU A 501 8.69 -12.63 7.90
N ARG A 502 9.86 -13.18 7.53
CA ARG A 502 11.07 -13.15 8.37
C ARG A 502 11.39 -11.73 8.86
N MET A 503 11.56 -11.58 10.17
CA MET A 503 11.81 -10.32 10.83
C MET A 503 12.80 -10.50 11.99
N GLY A 504 14.01 -9.96 11.85
CA GLY A 504 15.09 -10.10 12.85
C GLY A 504 15.03 -9.08 13.98
N ASN A 505 14.53 -7.86 13.71
CA ASN A 505 14.47 -6.78 14.70
C ASN A 505 13.41 -7.06 15.78
N ALA A 506 13.80 -7.01 17.05
CA ALA A 506 12.90 -7.27 18.18
C ALA A 506 11.83 -6.18 18.35
N GLN A 507 12.15 -4.91 18.08
CA GLN A 507 11.20 -3.81 18.19
C GLN A 507 10.08 -3.94 17.15
N ASP A 508 10.44 -4.25 15.90
CA ASP A 508 9.48 -4.48 14.82
C ASP A 508 8.56 -5.67 15.14
N ARG A 509 9.12 -6.78 15.64
CA ARG A 509 8.31 -7.95 16.06
C ARG A 509 7.34 -7.59 17.18
N ASN A 510 7.81 -6.89 18.21
CA ASN A 510 6.98 -6.50 19.35
C ASN A 510 5.85 -5.56 18.91
N HIS A 511 6.12 -4.66 17.97
CA HIS A 511 5.12 -3.74 17.44
C HIS A 511 4.02 -4.49 16.66
N VAL A 512 4.40 -5.42 15.79
CA VAL A 512 3.45 -6.29 15.07
C VAL A 512 2.68 -7.20 16.04
N THR A 513 3.36 -7.79 17.01
CA THR A 513 2.74 -8.65 18.04
C THR A 513 1.73 -7.86 18.86
N GLY A 514 2.03 -6.60 19.21
CA GLY A 514 1.12 -5.72 19.94
C GLY A 514 -0.13 -5.32 19.14
N ALA A 515 -0.05 -5.32 17.81
CA ALA A 515 -1.18 -5.08 16.92
C ALA A 515 -2.03 -6.35 16.67
N THR A 516 -1.54 -7.53 17.07
CA THR A 516 -2.24 -8.81 16.98
C THR A 516 -2.77 -9.24 18.36
N THR A 517 -3.51 -10.35 18.43
CA THR A 517 -4.01 -10.89 19.70
C THR A 517 -2.86 -11.44 20.57
N GLU A 518 -2.88 -11.16 21.88
CA GLU A 518 -1.83 -11.58 22.82
C GLU A 518 -1.54 -13.09 22.84
N SER A 519 -2.56 -13.90 22.59
CA SER A 519 -2.46 -15.36 22.53
C SER A 519 -1.50 -15.89 21.46
N LEU A 520 -1.05 -15.06 20.53
CA LEU A 520 -0.20 -15.47 19.40
C LEU A 520 1.28 -15.14 19.57
N ARG A 521 1.70 -14.60 20.73
CA ARG A 521 3.11 -14.21 20.97
C ARG A 521 4.11 -15.32 20.68
N GLY A 522 3.88 -16.52 21.17
CA GLY A 522 4.80 -17.65 20.95
C GLY A 522 4.98 -18.03 19.48
N LEU A 523 3.95 -17.84 18.66
CA LEU A 523 4.04 -18.05 17.21
C LEU A 523 4.85 -16.93 16.54
N MET A 524 4.68 -15.67 16.98
CA MET A 524 5.43 -14.52 16.47
C MET A 524 6.92 -14.57 16.82
N ASP A 525 7.31 -15.26 17.88
CA ASP A 525 8.71 -15.48 18.22
C ASP A 525 9.48 -16.33 17.19
N LEU A 526 8.78 -17.04 16.32
CA LEU A 526 9.37 -17.79 15.20
C LEU A 526 9.77 -16.90 14.01
N LEU A 527 9.33 -15.65 13.93
CA LEU A 527 9.58 -14.75 12.79
C LEU A 527 11.06 -14.65 12.38
N PRO A 528 12.06 -14.61 13.31
CA PRO A 528 13.46 -14.55 12.90
C PRO A 528 13.96 -15.79 12.16
N THR A 529 13.32 -16.93 12.38
CA THR A 529 13.76 -18.24 11.88
C THR A 529 13.07 -18.65 10.58
N LEU A 530 12.13 -17.84 10.08
CA LEU A 530 11.41 -18.14 8.85
C LEU A 530 12.34 -18.13 7.63
N ARG A 531 12.06 -19.01 6.69
CA ARG A 531 12.72 -19.05 5.38
C ARG A 531 12.23 -17.87 4.51
N THR A 532 12.98 -17.51 3.48
CA THR A 532 12.53 -16.54 2.48
C THR A 532 11.24 -17.04 1.80
N GLY A 533 10.22 -16.18 1.77
CA GLY A 533 8.89 -16.53 1.24
C GLY A 533 8.01 -17.34 2.20
N GLU A 534 8.50 -17.66 3.41
CA GLU A 534 7.69 -18.26 4.46
C GLU A 534 7.09 -17.17 5.33
N ALA A 535 5.80 -17.29 5.66
CA ALA A 535 5.06 -16.31 6.44
C ALA A 535 4.25 -16.95 7.55
N ILE A 536 4.05 -16.19 8.63
CA ILE A 536 3.02 -16.44 9.63
C ILE A 536 1.84 -15.54 9.29
N ILE A 537 0.69 -16.16 9.02
CA ILE A 537 -0.54 -15.46 8.65
C ILE A 537 -1.49 -15.55 9.84
N VAL A 538 -1.91 -14.40 10.34
CA VAL A 538 -2.83 -14.30 11.48
C VAL A 538 -3.94 -13.30 11.16
N GLY A 539 -5.07 -13.46 11.81
CA GLY A 539 -6.18 -12.51 11.68
C GLY A 539 -7.41 -13.13 11.02
N GLU A 540 -8.29 -12.28 10.50
CA GLU A 540 -9.63 -12.66 10.10
C GLU A 540 -9.70 -13.39 8.74
N ALA A 541 -8.73 -13.15 7.85
CA ALA A 541 -8.73 -13.77 6.52
C ALA A 541 -8.27 -15.24 6.52
N VAL A 542 -7.74 -15.76 7.63
CA VAL A 542 -7.40 -17.18 7.79
C VAL A 542 -8.24 -17.81 8.88
N GLN A 543 -8.52 -19.09 8.79
CA GLN A 543 -9.30 -19.77 9.82
C GLN A 543 -8.52 -19.95 11.12
N LEU A 544 -7.24 -20.27 11.01
CA LEU A 544 -6.31 -20.39 12.12
C LEU A 544 -5.04 -19.64 11.82
N PRO A 545 -4.30 -19.23 12.87
CA PRO A 545 -2.93 -18.79 12.71
C PRO A 545 -2.14 -19.83 11.91
N THR A 546 -1.56 -19.42 10.80
CA THR A 546 -1.04 -20.35 9.79
C THR A 546 0.40 -20.01 9.47
N ARG A 547 1.32 -20.95 9.64
CA ARG A 547 2.66 -20.86 9.08
C ARG A 547 2.65 -21.49 7.70
N ALA A 548 2.92 -20.70 6.68
CA ALA A 548 2.79 -21.12 5.29
C ALA A 548 3.99 -20.71 4.44
N MET A 549 4.34 -21.56 3.48
CA MET A 549 5.22 -21.20 2.38
C MET A 549 4.36 -20.56 1.29
N ILE A 550 4.58 -19.29 1.04
CA ILE A 550 3.84 -18.55 0.01
C ILE A 550 4.30 -19.03 -1.36
N LYS A 551 3.33 -19.30 -2.21
CA LYS A 551 3.61 -19.79 -3.56
C LYS A 551 4.18 -18.66 -4.42
N ARG A 552 5.42 -18.81 -4.82
CA ARG A 552 6.12 -17.85 -5.67
C ARG A 552 5.44 -17.77 -7.04
N PRO A 553 5.16 -16.57 -7.57
CA PRO A 553 4.65 -16.43 -8.93
C PRO A 553 5.70 -16.88 -9.97
N PRO A 554 5.30 -17.23 -11.19
CA PRO A 554 6.22 -17.52 -12.28
C PRO A 554 7.22 -16.38 -12.52
N PRO A 555 8.40 -16.63 -13.10
CA PRO A 555 9.44 -15.61 -13.29
C PRO A 555 8.97 -14.34 -14.01
N ASP A 556 8.09 -14.48 -15.02
CA ASP A 556 7.49 -13.38 -15.78
C ASP A 556 6.40 -12.59 -15.00
N GLN A 557 6.10 -12.99 -13.78
CA GLN A 557 5.12 -12.38 -12.88
C GLN A 557 5.75 -11.97 -11.54
N GLN A 558 7.07 -11.95 -11.47
CA GLN A 558 7.78 -11.51 -10.27
C GLN A 558 8.14 -10.03 -10.36
N PRO A 559 8.09 -9.31 -9.23
CA PRO A 559 8.56 -7.93 -9.19
C PRO A 559 10.07 -7.86 -9.42
N ASN A 560 10.52 -6.76 -10.00
CA ASN A 560 11.96 -6.51 -10.23
C ASN A 560 12.59 -5.92 -8.95
N SER A 561 12.67 -6.75 -7.91
CA SER A 561 13.18 -6.37 -6.58
C SER A 561 14.52 -7.03 -6.25
N SER A 562 15.25 -7.52 -7.26
CA SER A 562 16.55 -8.15 -7.05
C SER A 562 17.65 -7.11 -6.89
N ASP A 563 18.54 -7.32 -5.90
CA ASP A 563 19.72 -6.50 -5.74
C ASP A 563 20.66 -6.63 -6.95
N PRO A 564 21.37 -5.54 -7.34
CA PRO A 564 22.44 -5.61 -8.33
C PRO A 564 23.50 -6.64 -7.91
N ARG A 565 23.97 -7.43 -8.84
CA ARG A 565 25.01 -8.43 -8.54
C ARG A 565 26.39 -7.78 -8.58
N VAL A 566 27.16 -8.03 -7.56
CA VAL A 566 28.56 -7.59 -7.47
C VAL A 566 29.47 -8.53 -8.26
N VAL A 567 29.19 -9.84 -8.18
CA VAL A 567 29.89 -10.87 -8.95
C VAL A 567 28.86 -11.56 -9.83
N GLU A 568 29.15 -11.64 -11.13
CA GLU A 568 28.26 -12.28 -12.08
C GLU A 568 28.24 -13.80 -11.94
N THR A 569 27.08 -14.39 -12.17
CA THR A 569 26.94 -15.84 -12.21
C THR A 569 27.34 -16.35 -13.61
N MET A 570 28.25 -17.32 -13.69
CA MET A 570 28.43 -18.05 -14.93
C MET A 570 27.16 -18.79 -15.32
N TYR A 571 26.67 -18.60 -16.53
CA TYR A 571 25.62 -19.42 -17.08
C TYR A 571 26.13 -20.86 -17.36
N SER A 572 25.21 -21.80 -17.55
CA SER A 572 25.54 -23.21 -17.81
C SER A 572 26.32 -23.44 -19.09
N ASP A 573 26.35 -22.48 -20.01
CA ASP A 573 27.12 -22.44 -21.23
C ASP A 573 28.54 -21.85 -21.06
N GLY A 574 28.88 -21.38 -19.84
CA GLY A 574 30.16 -20.77 -19.52
C GLY A 574 30.28 -19.30 -19.86
N GLU A 575 29.22 -18.66 -20.33
CA GLU A 575 29.18 -17.21 -20.53
C GLU A 575 28.93 -16.46 -19.21
N LEU A 576 29.64 -15.34 -19.02
CA LEU A 576 29.42 -14.41 -17.92
C LEU A 576 28.28 -13.49 -18.27
N GLY A 577 27.35 -13.27 -17.31
CA GLY A 577 26.31 -12.28 -17.42
C GLY A 577 26.86 -10.86 -17.66
N ALA A 578 25.99 -9.96 -18.09
CA ALA A 578 26.37 -8.56 -18.34
C ALA A 578 26.35 -7.76 -17.03
N GLY A 579 27.49 -7.38 -16.47
CA GLY A 579 27.62 -6.57 -15.24
C GLY A 579 28.62 -7.13 -14.24
N GLY A 580 28.55 -6.67 -13.01
CA GLY A 580 29.43 -7.09 -11.91
C GLY A 580 30.81 -6.41 -11.88
N TRP A 581 31.54 -6.60 -10.77
CA TRP A 581 32.88 -6.04 -10.59
C TRP A 581 33.98 -6.91 -11.20
N ASP A 582 33.67 -8.14 -11.51
CA ASP A 582 34.55 -9.09 -12.18
C ASP A 582 34.70 -8.84 -13.69
N ARG A 583 33.97 -7.86 -14.20
CA ARG A 583 34.03 -7.45 -15.61
C ARG A 583 34.81 -6.15 -15.79
N THR A 584 35.86 -6.18 -16.62
CA THR A 584 36.63 -5.00 -16.97
C THR A 584 35.88 -4.14 -17.99
N LEU A 585 35.64 -2.88 -17.65
CA LEU A 585 35.11 -1.89 -18.60
C LEU A 585 36.27 -1.36 -19.44
N GLU A 586 36.13 -1.30 -20.76
CA GLU A 586 37.18 -0.79 -21.66
C GLU A 586 37.50 0.67 -21.40
N LYS A 587 36.48 1.52 -21.25
CA LYS A 587 36.56 2.92 -20.85
C LYS A 587 35.18 3.41 -20.45
N SER A 588 35.08 3.94 -19.25
CA SER A 588 33.81 4.57 -18.80
C SER A 588 33.71 5.98 -19.37
N ASP A 589 32.66 6.26 -20.17
CA ASP A 589 32.27 7.60 -20.55
C ASP A 589 31.02 7.99 -19.79
N TYR A 590 31.15 8.93 -18.87
CA TYR A 590 30.05 9.39 -18.01
C TYR A 590 29.18 10.48 -18.66
N LYS A 591 29.35 10.79 -19.96
CA LYS A 591 28.57 11.85 -20.64
C LYS A 591 27.09 11.55 -20.67
N ASP A 592 26.71 10.33 -20.99
CA ASP A 592 25.32 9.91 -21.03
C ASP A 592 24.71 9.91 -19.62
N LEU A 593 25.46 9.45 -18.61
CA LEU A 593 25.06 9.51 -17.22
C LEU A 593 24.82 10.98 -16.77
N VAL A 594 25.76 11.87 -17.08
CA VAL A 594 25.62 13.31 -16.75
C VAL A 594 24.47 13.93 -17.51
N THR A 595 24.22 13.54 -18.77
CA THR A 595 23.10 14.01 -19.55
C THR A 595 21.76 13.55 -18.96
N ALA A 596 21.63 12.27 -18.61
CA ALA A 596 20.48 11.71 -17.93
C ALA A 596 20.25 12.43 -16.57
N TRP A 597 21.33 12.65 -15.79
CA TRP A 597 21.24 13.39 -14.53
C TRP A 597 20.77 14.82 -14.72
N ARG A 598 21.30 15.56 -15.68
CA ARG A 598 20.87 16.96 -15.97
C ARG A 598 19.43 17.04 -16.43
N ARG A 599 18.96 16.03 -17.15
CA ARG A 599 17.56 15.92 -17.57
C ARG A 599 16.65 15.42 -16.44
N GLN A 600 17.20 14.90 -15.35
CA GLN A 600 16.47 14.23 -14.27
C GLN A 600 15.61 13.07 -14.81
N HIS A 601 16.12 12.35 -15.83
CA HIS A 601 15.46 11.25 -16.51
C HIS A 601 16.45 10.11 -16.78
N PRO A 602 16.15 8.86 -16.41
CA PRO A 602 17.09 7.73 -16.55
C PRO A 602 17.38 7.36 -18.01
N ASP A 603 16.42 7.57 -18.91
CA ASP A 603 16.59 7.26 -20.32
C ASP A 603 17.27 8.42 -21.04
N SER A 604 18.55 8.28 -21.35
CA SER A 604 19.25 9.17 -22.26
C SER A 604 18.87 8.80 -23.69
N PRO A 605 18.37 9.73 -24.54
CA PRO A 605 18.21 9.41 -25.95
C PRO A 605 19.60 9.00 -26.47
N LYS A 606 19.69 7.81 -27.06
CA LYS A 606 20.87 7.37 -27.78
C LYS A 606 21.15 8.44 -28.82
N ILE A 607 22.21 9.23 -28.63
CA ILE A 607 22.69 10.14 -29.67
C ILE A 607 23.23 9.21 -30.74
N ASN A 608 22.46 9.02 -31.80
CA ASN A 608 22.97 8.36 -33.01
C ASN A 608 24.20 9.13 -33.43
N LYS A 609 25.32 8.45 -33.56
CA LYS A 609 26.60 9.02 -34.01
C LYS A 609 26.58 9.54 -35.45
N GLU A 610 25.43 9.53 -36.09
CA GLU A 610 25.19 10.13 -37.39
C GLU A 610 24.26 11.32 -37.15
N GLY A 611 24.86 12.52 -37.27
CA GLY A 611 24.21 13.79 -37.03
C GLY A 611 23.02 14.06 -37.95
N GLU A 612 21.85 13.69 -37.53
CA GLU A 612 20.58 14.25 -38.02
C GLU A 612 19.57 14.27 -36.89
N SER A 613 19.22 15.47 -36.48
CA SER A 613 18.05 15.74 -35.65
C SER A 613 16.78 15.38 -36.41
N ARG A 614 16.02 14.47 -35.88
CA ARG A 614 14.58 14.39 -36.16
C ARG A 614 13.79 14.56 -34.88
#